data_ee06ef8bbc2130c92b44223beae99d18
#
_entry.id   ee06ef8bbc2130c92b44223beae99d18
#
_cell.length_a   1.000
_cell.length_b   1.000
_cell.length_c   1.000
_cell.angle_alpha   90.00
_cell.angle_beta   90.00
_cell.angle_gamma   90.00
#
_symmetry.space_group_name_H-M   'P 1'
#
loop_
_entity.id
_entity.type
_entity.pdbx_description
1 polymer ?
#
loop_
_entity_poly.entity_id
_entity_poly.type
_entity_poly.pdbx_seq_one_letter_code
_entity_poly.pdbx_strand_id
1 'polypeptide(L)'
;MYDCLIIGGGLAGLTAAIYTARAGLSTAVIEGEQCGGQAVMADLVENYPGFVGSGYELAEKTEQQAENVGVEIIYDEIESVDFKGKVKKAIGFENSYEGKFVIVATGAKHKRAGFQGEEDFTGAGVSYCAVCDGAFFTDMEVAVIGGANTAVSEAIYLSNICKKVYLVYRKDRLRADSTLVERLNKKENIEVLYNTIPVKVDGENSVEKLITDKGELSVKGVFVAVGF
;
A
#
# COMPACT_ATOMS: atom_id res chain seq x y z
N MET A 1 -0.46 32.37 -2.29
CA MET A 1 -0.94 31.70 -3.53
C MET A 1 0.26 31.08 -4.22
N TYR A 2 0.21 29.80 -4.53
CA TYR A 2 1.26 29.01 -5.17
C TYR A 2 1.01 28.87 -6.68
N ASP A 3 2.06 28.56 -7.44
CA ASP A 3 1.87 28.12 -8.81
C ASP A 3 1.31 26.68 -8.81
N CYS A 4 1.86 25.81 -7.98
CA CYS A 4 1.44 24.42 -7.86
C CYS A 4 1.15 24.04 -6.39
N LEU A 5 -0.05 23.55 -6.11
CA LEU A 5 -0.37 22.85 -4.87
C LEU A 5 -0.35 21.35 -5.12
N ILE A 6 0.26 20.59 -4.21
CA ILE A 6 0.30 19.14 -4.27
C ILE A 6 -0.39 18.63 -3.00
N ILE A 7 -1.43 17.85 -3.16
CA ILE A 7 -2.18 17.27 -2.03
C ILE A 7 -1.71 15.82 -1.86
N GLY A 8 -1.02 15.55 -0.77
CA GLY A 8 -0.40 14.29 -0.42
C GLY A 8 1.11 14.30 -0.57
N GLY A 9 1.81 14.10 0.55
CA GLY A 9 3.28 14.08 0.70
C GLY A 9 3.90 12.68 0.60
N GLY A 10 3.21 11.72 -0.04
CA GLY A 10 3.81 10.43 -0.38
C GLY A 10 4.93 10.57 -1.41
N LEU A 11 5.67 9.48 -1.70
CA LEU A 11 6.79 9.53 -2.66
C LEU A 11 6.40 10.10 -4.02
N ALA A 12 5.16 9.88 -4.47
CA ALA A 12 4.66 10.43 -5.73
C ALA A 12 4.49 11.95 -5.66
N GLY A 13 3.89 12.48 -4.58
CA GLY A 13 3.69 13.91 -4.36
C GLY A 13 5.02 14.64 -4.18
N LEU A 14 5.92 14.12 -3.35
CA LEU A 14 7.27 14.67 -3.16
C LEU A 14 8.07 14.68 -4.45
N THR A 15 8.00 13.59 -5.24
CA THR A 15 8.66 13.55 -6.57
C THR A 15 8.10 14.64 -7.48
N ALA A 16 6.78 14.77 -7.57
CA ALA A 16 6.14 15.82 -8.37
C ALA A 16 6.57 17.22 -7.90
N ALA A 17 6.66 17.42 -6.57
CA ALA A 17 7.10 18.68 -5.97
C ALA A 17 8.53 19.06 -6.36
N ILE A 18 9.45 18.10 -6.30
CA ILE A 18 10.84 18.29 -6.73
C ILE A 18 10.90 18.81 -8.19
N TYR A 19 10.12 18.19 -9.08
CA TYR A 19 10.15 18.60 -10.51
C TYR A 19 9.46 19.92 -10.76
N THR A 20 8.35 20.23 -10.10
CA THR A 20 7.67 21.53 -10.25
C THR A 20 8.52 22.68 -9.71
N ALA A 21 9.14 22.50 -8.54
CA ALA A 21 10.07 23.50 -7.98
C ALA A 21 11.32 23.70 -8.88
N ARG A 22 11.91 22.62 -9.40
CA ARG A 22 13.03 22.69 -10.36
C ARG A 22 12.65 23.37 -11.67
N ALA A 23 11.38 23.37 -12.05
CA ALA A 23 10.85 24.12 -13.20
C ALA A 23 10.62 25.61 -12.87
N GLY A 24 10.96 26.08 -11.68
CA GLY A 24 10.81 27.47 -11.25
C GLY A 24 9.41 27.84 -10.76
N LEU A 25 8.55 26.85 -10.48
CA LEU A 25 7.22 27.08 -9.94
C LEU A 25 7.26 27.17 -8.40
N SER A 26 6.56 28.15 -7.82
CA SER A 26 6.31 28.15 -6.38
C SER A 26 5.40 26.98 -6.03
N THR A 27 5.94 26.03 -5.26
CA THR A 27 5.31 24.74 -5.01
C THR A 27 5.14 24.49 -3.51
N ALA A 28 3.94 24.09 -3.09
CA ALA A 28 3.67 23.57 -1.76
C ALA A 28 3.10 22.15 -1.83
N VAL A 29 3.54 21.31 -0.91
CA VAL A 29 2.96 19.99 -0.60
C VAL A 29 2.15 20.12 0.67
N ILE A 30 0.90 19.67 0.66
CA ILE A 30 0.04 19.64 1.83
C ILE A 30 -0.16 18.17 2.22
N GLU A 31 0.25 17.80 3.43
CA GLU A 31 0.20 16.44 3.98
C GLU A 31 -0.50 16.44 5.33
N GLY A 32 -1.39 15.45 5.55
CA GLY A 32 -2.19 15.39 6.77
C GLY A 32 -1.43 14.91 8.01
N GLU A 33 -0.48 14.02 7.86
CA GLU A 33 0.21 13.39 9.01
C GLU A 33 1.73 13.54 8.90
N GLN A 34 2.35 12.73 8.04
CA GLN A 34 3.79 12.75 7.79
C GLN A 34 4.09 12.42 6.33
N CYS A 35 5.18 12.97 5.82
CA CYS A 35 5.63 12.68 4.48
C CYS A 35 6.08 11.22 4.32
N GLY A 36 5.95 10.70 3.07
CA GLY A 36 6.35 9.36 2.67
C GLY A 36 5.20 8.41 2.36
N GLY A 37 3.99 8.69 2.89
CA GLY A 37 2.80 7.88 2.63
C GLY A 37 2.99 6.41 3.03
N GLN A 38 2.50 5.47 2.21
CA GLN A 38 2.61 4.03 2.53
C GLN A 38 4.05 3.51 2.61
N ALA A 39 5.03 4.19 2.02
CA ALA A 39 6.41 3.74 2.04
C ALA A 39 7.00 3.69 3.45
N VAL A 40 6.59 4.60 4.34
CA VAL A 40 7.09 4.64 5.73
C VAL A 40 6.79 3.39 6.54
N MET A 41 5.79 2.61 6.12
CA MET A 41 5.39 1.36 6.79
C MET A 41 6.30 0.17 6.44
N ALA A 42 7.22 0.33 5.49
CA ALA A 42 8.12 -0.76 5.09
C ALA A 42 9.38 -0.76 5.94
N ASP A 43 9.64 -1.85 6.66
CA ASP A 43 10.87 -2.03 7.46
C ASP A 43 12.10 -2.06 6.57
N LEU A 44 11.99 -2.65 5.37
CA LEU A 44 13.05 -2.73 4.38
C LEU A 44 12.51 -2.48 2.97
N VAL A 45 13.11 -1.52 2.29
CA VAL A 45 12.91 -1.22 0.87
C VAL A 45 14.21 -1.59 0.14
N GLU A 46 14.18 -2.65 -0.67
CA GLU A 46 15.33 -3.12 -1.47
C GLU A 46 15.06 -3.09 -2.98
N ASN A 47 13.86 -2.71 -3.37
CA ASN A 47 13.38 -2.69 -4.75
C ASN A 47 13.19 -1.27 -5.31
N TYR A 48 13.63 -0.23 -4.59
CA TYR A 48 13.64 1.14 -5.09
C TYR A 48 14.99 1.45 -5.73
N PRO A 49 15.08 1.78 -7.04
CA PRO A 49 16.35 2.00 -7.72
C PRO A 49 17.20 3.08 -7.04
N GLY A 50 18.45 2.73 -6.69
CA GLY A 50 19.39 3.65 -6.05
C GLY A 50 19.23 3.81 -4.54
N PHE A 51 18.35 3.03 -3.90
CA PHE A 51 18.16 3.06 -2.45
C PHE A 51 17.92 1.66 -1.89
N VAL A 52 18.56 1.38 -0.75
CA VAL A 52 18.28 0.25 0.12
C VAL A 52 18.28 0.75 1.56
N GLY A 53 17.22 0.49 2.32
CA GLY A 53 17.06 0.96 3.69
C GLY A 53 15.60 0.88 4.13
N SER A 54 15.25 1.48 5.27
CA SER A 54 13.86 1.54 5.71
C SER A 54 13.02 2.49 4.85
N GLY A 55 11.72 2.23 4.78
CA GLY A 55 10.80 3.15 4.09
C GLY A 55 10.76 4.54 4.73
N TYR A 56 10.98 4.61 6.04
CA TYR A 56 11.11 5.88 6.74
C TYR A 56 12.32 6.69 6.24
N GLU A 57 13.52 6.06 6.12
CA GLU A 57 14.71 6.73 5.58
C GLU A 57 14.53 7.19 4.12
N LEU A 58 13.81 6.40 3.32
CA LEU A 58 13.48 6.79 1.94
C LEU A 58 12.59 8.03 1.91
N ALA A 59 11.57 8.06 2.77
CA ALA A 59 10.66 9.17 2.92
C ALA A 59 11.41 10.44 3.34
N GLU A 60 12.18 10.37 4.42
CA GLU A 60 12.98 11.47 4.98
C GLU A 60 13.94 12.06 3.93
N LYS A 61 14.68 11.20 3.21
CA LYS A 61 15.59 11.65 2.14
C LYS A 61 14.85 12.34 1.00
N THR A 62 13.66 11.85 0.63
CA THR A 62 12.86 12.43 -0.46
C THR A 62 12.24 13.76 -0.05
N GLU A 63 11.78 13.88 1.18
CA GLU A 63 11.28 15.12 1.78
C GLU A 63 12.39 16.17 1.83
N GLN A 64 13.54 15.84 2.40
CA GLN A 64 14.70 16.72 2.44
C GLN A 64 15.15 17.18 1.03
N GLN A 65 15.06 16.29 0.05
CA GLN A 65 15.38 16.66 -1.35
C GLN A 65 14.37 17.67 -1.89
N ALA A 66 13.09 17.55 -1.55
CA ALA A 66 12.06 18.50 -1.96
C ALA A 66 12.28 19.88 -1.30
N GLU A 67 12.55 19.92 0.01
CA GLU A 67 12.86 21.16 0.72
C GLU A 67 14.11 21.85 0.17
N ASN A 68 15.18 21.09 -0.13
CA ASN A 68 16.42 21.62 -0.70
C ASN A 68 16.27 22.30 -2.06
N VAL A 69 15.20 22.02 -2.79
CA VAL A 69 14.87 22.71 -4.06
C VAL A 69 13.80 23.79 -3.89
N GLY A 70 13.42 24.11 -2.65
CA GLY A 70 12.52 25.22 -2.32
C GLY A 70 11.04 24.86 -2.29
N VAL A 71 10.70 23.56 -2.11
CA VAL A 71 9.32 23.14 -1.85
C VAL A 71 8.96 23.50 -0.41
N GLU A 72 7.79 24.07 -0.21
CA GLU A 72 7.19 24.28 1.10
C GLU A 72 6.37 23.04 1.49
N ILE A 73 6.70 22.39 2.61
CA ILE A 73 5.92 21.30 3.18
C ILE A 73 5.01 21.88 4.24
N ILE A 74 3.71 21.61 4.13
CA ILE A 74 2.67 22.12 5.03
C ILE A 74 1.92 20.92 5.59
N TYR A 75 1.87 20.83 6.91
CA TYR A 75 1.12 19.80 7.60
C TYR A 75 -0.28 20.32 7.96
N ASP A 76 -1.28 19.88 7.15
CA ASP A 76 -2.71 20.21 7.35
C ASP A 76 -3.57 19.14 6.64
N GLU A 77 -4.61 18.69 7.30
CA GLU A 77 -5.56 17.73 6.72
C GLU A 77 -6.56 18.44 5.80
N ILE A 78 -6.55 18.09 4.50
CA ILE A 78 -7.47 18.68 3.52
C ILE A 78 -8.85 18.06 3.65
N GLU A 79 -9.83 18.87 4.07
CA GLU A 79 -11.23 18.48 4.25
C GLU A 79 -12.05 18.63 2.96
N SER A 80 -11.76 19.66 2.17
CA SER A 80 -12.51 19.91 0.93
C SER A 80 -11.70 20.66 -0.11
N VAL A 81 -12.16 20.62 -1.35
CA VAL A 81 -11.49 21.26 -2.48
C VAL A 81 -12.50 21.98 -3.38
N ASP A 82 -12.09 23.13 -3.94
CA ASP A 82 -12.78 23.78 -5.05
C ASP A 82 -11.80 24.01 -6.20
N PHE A 83 -11.93 23.19 -7.23
CA PHE A 83 -11.09 23.23 -8.43
C PHE A 83 -11.75 23.92 -9.61
N LYS A 84 -12.89 24.57 -9.37
CA LYS A 84 -13.58 25.40 -10.38
C LYS A 84 -12.84 26.74 -10.55
N GLY A 85 -12.86 27.26 -11.75
CA GLY A 85 -12.23 28.57 -12.02
C GLY A 85 -10.71 28.52 -12.21
N LYS A 86 -10.10 29.71 -12.31
CA LYS A 86 -8.66 29.87 -12.59
C LYS A 86 -7.78 29.62 -11.36
N VAL A 87 -8.25 29.99 -10.18
CA VAL A 87 -7.60 29.72 -8.90
C VAL A 87 -8.24 28.50 -8.29
N LYS A 88 -7.41 27.51 -7.94
CA LYS A 88 -7.83 26.29 -7.27
C LYS A 88 -7.65 26.46 -5.77
N LYS A 89 -8.59 25.93 -5.00
CA LYS A 89 -8.58 26.03 -3.55
C LYS A 89 -8.55 24.64 -2.92
N ALA A 90 -7.71 24.47 -1.94
CA ALA A 90 -7.72 23.35 -1.02
C ALA A 90 -7.99 23.92 0.38
N ILE A 91 -9.00 23.39 1.06
CA ILE A 91 -9.45 23.86 2.37
C ILE A 91 -9.05 22.78 3.36
N GLY A 92 -8.10 23.11 4.21
CA GLY A 92 -7.63 22.27 5.28
C GLY A 92 -8.35 22.56 6.59
N PHE A 93 -7.98 21.79 7.62
CA PHE A 93 -8.51 21.96 8.97
C PHE A 93 -8.08 23.30 9.57
N GLU A 94 -6.82 23.71 9.36
CA GLU A 94 -6.28 24.95 9.91
C GLU A 94 -6.40 26.12 8.94
N ASN A 95 -6.12 25.90 7.63
CA ASN A 95 -6.00 26.99 6.67
C ASN A 95 -6.61 26.65 5.31
N SER A 96 -6.72 27.68 4.47
CA SER A 96 -7.08 27.55 3.06
C SER A 96 -5.90 27.90 2.17
N TYR A 97 -5.65 27.07 1.16
CA TYR A 97 -4.54 27.19 0.25
C TYR A 97 -5.02 27.44 -1.18
N GLU A 98 -4.34 28.34 -1.89
CA GLU A 98 -4.69 28.71 -3.26
C GLU A 98 -3.54 28.42 -4.21
N GLY A 99 -3.83 27.81 -5.36
CA GLY A 99 -2.89 27.51 -6.41
C GLY A 99 -3.45 27.68 -7.82
N LYS A 100 -2.55 27.91 -8.79
CA LYS A 100 -2.93 27.93 -10.21
C LYS A 100 -3.20 26.52 -10.72
N PHE A 101 -2.37 25.57 -10.28
CA PHE A 101 -2.47 24.14 -10.60
C PHE A 101 -2.53 23.32 -9.32
N VAL A 102 -3.15 22.14 -9.41
CA VAL A 102 -3.20 21.16 -8.31
C VAL A 102 -2.80 19.80 -8.86
N ILE A 103 -1.94 19.11 -8.10
CA ILE A 103 -1.62 17.71 -8.29
C ILE A 103 -2.23 16.96 -7.09
N VAL A 104 -3.11 15.99 -7.37
CA VAL A 104 -3.70 15.13 -6.36
C VAL A 104 -2.87 13.85 -6.27
N ALA A 105 -2.16 13.67 -5.17
CA ALA A 105 -1.25 12.56 -4.91
C ALA A 105 -1.57 11.89 -3.55
N THR A 106 -2.86 11.84 -3.20
CA THR A 106 -3.37 11.39 -1.88
C THR A 106 -3.21 9.89 -1.64
N GLY A 107 -2.68 9.15 -2.62
CA GLY A 107 -2.47 7.71 -2.51
C GLY A 107 -3.76 6.92 -2.37
N ALA A 108 -3.66 5.78 -1.71
CA ALA A 108 -4.79 4.91 -1.41
C ALA A 108 -4.54 4.21 -0.07
N LYS A 109 -5.59 3.93 0.69
CA LYS A 109 -5.52 3.08 1.88
C LYS A 109 -6.06 1.69 1.53
N HIS A 110 -5.31 0.66 1.89
CA HIS A 110 -5.79 -0.71 1.73
C HIS A 110 -7.01 -0.96 2.62
N LYS A 111 -8.00 -1.64 2.06
CA LYS A 111 -9.13 -2.12 2.87
C LYS A 111 -8.68 -3.28 3.74
N ARG A 112 -9.08 -3.24 4.99
CA ARG A 112 -8.92 -4.36 5.91
C ARG A 112 -9.93 -5.46 5.60
N ALA A 113 -9.53 -6.70 5.80
CA ALA A 113 -10.44 -7.84 5.70
C ALA A 113 -11.32 -7.99 6.95
N GLY A 114 -10.87 -7.45 8.08
CA GLY A 114 -11.63 -7.34 9.34
C GLY A 114 -11.57 -8.59 10.23
N PHE A 115 -10.55 -9.43 10.10
CA PHE A 115 -10.35 -10.56 11.01
C PHE A 115 -9.55 -10.15 12.25
N GLN A 116 -9.70 -10.87 13.33
CA GLN A 116 -9.01 -10.58 14.58
C GLN A 116 -7.48 -10.73 14.43
N GLY A 117 -6.73 -9.79 14.96
CA GLY A 117 -5.27 -9.75 14.90
C GLY A 117 -4.71 -9.19 13.58
N GLU A 118 -5.54 -8.83 12.61
CA GLU A 118 -5.07 -8.25 11.34
C GLU A 118 -4.19 -7.03 11.56
N GLU A 119 -4.59 -6.13 12.46
CA GLU A 119 -3.86 -4.91 12.78
C GLU A 119 -2.63 -5.19 13.65
N ASP A 120 -2.79 -6.02 14.68
CA ASP A 120 -1.73 -6.33 15.65
C ASP A 120 -0.52 -7.02 14.99
N PHE A 121 -0.76 -7.81 13.94
CA PHE A 121 0.28 -8.53 13.20
C PHE A 121 0.68 -7.85 11.88
N THR A 122 0.19 -6.63 11.61
CA THR A 122 0.66 -5.85 10.45
C THR A 122 2.15 -5.54 10.61
N GLY A 123 2.97 -5.92 9.60
CA GLY A 123 4.44 -5.89 9.68
C GLY A 123 5.07 -7.11 10.40
N ALA A 124 4.28 -7.85 11.19
CA ALA A 124 4.73 -9.07 11.89
C ALA A 124 4.12 -10.35 11.27
N GLY A 125 3.95 -10.35 9.95
CA GLY A 125 3.42 -11.48 9.18
C GLY A 125 2.10 -11.19 8.45
N VAL A 126 1.36 -10.15 8.81
CA VAL A 126 0.27 -9.63 7.99
C VAL A 126 0.81 -8.52 7.09
N SER A 127 0.55 -8.62 5.79
CA SER A 127 0.99 -7.65 4.77
C SER A 127 -0.15 -7.30 3.79
N TYR A 128 -0.04 -6.14 3.16
CA TYR A 128 -0.95 -5.68 2.10
C TYR A 128 -0.25 -5.56 0.74
N CYS A 129 1.01 -6.02 0.63
CA CYS A 129 1.82 -5.92 -0.59
C CYS A 129 2.70 -7.16 -0.77
N ALA A 130 2.28 -8.08 -1.62
CA ALA A 130 3.05 -9.29 -1.89
C ALA A 130 4.41 -9.02 -2.56
N VAL A 131 4.47 -7.99 -3.42
CA VAL A 131 5.72 -7.62 -4.12
C VAL A 131 6.73 -6.97 -3.17
N CYS A 132 6.25 -6.23 -2.15
CA CYS A 132 7.10 -5.58 -1.16
C CYS A 132 7.69 -6.61 -0.19
N ASP A 133 6.84 -7.46 0.39
CA ASP A 133 7.17 -8.27 1.56
C ASP A 133 7.31 -9.77 1.24
N GLY A 134 6.93 -10.20 0.04
CA GLY A 134 6.90 -11.62 -0.32
C GLY A 134 8.24 -12.33 -0.17
N ALA A 135 9.36 -11.63 -0.38
CA ALA A 135 10.71 -12.17 -0.26
C ALA A 135 11.04 -12.68 1.16
N PHE A 136 10.44 -12.05 2.21
CA PHE A 136 10.61 -12.48 3.60
C PHE A 136 10.00 -13.87 3.90
N PHE A 137 9.12 -14.36 3.01
CA PHE A 137 8.41 -15.63 3.16
C PHE A 137 8.90 -16.70 2.18
N THR A 138 10.13 -16.56 1.67
CA THR A 138 10.75 -17.55 0.77
C THR A 138 10.74 -18.94 1.41
N ASP A 139 10.30 -19.95 0.64
CA ASP A 139 10.15 -21.34 1.06
C ASP A 139 9.18 -21.58 2.25
N MET A 140 8.38 -20.59 2.62
CA MET A 140 7.36 -20.70 3.67
C MET A 140 5.96 -20.92 3.08
N GLU A 141 5.03 -21.32 3.94
CA GLU A 141 3.60 -21.40 3.61
C GLU A 141 2.93 -20.07 3.97
N VAL A 142 2.14 -19.53 3.03
CA VAL A 142 1.48 -18.23 3.18
C VAL A 142 0.02 -18.29 2.75
N ALA A 143 -0.79 -17.36 3.23
CA ALA A 143 -2.16 -17.18 2.78
C ALA A 143 -2.34 -15.83 2.07
N VAL A 144 -3.19 -15.79 1.06
CA VAL A 144 -3.67 -14.55 0.40
C VAL A 144 -5.17 -14.46 0.61
N ILE A 145 -5.63 -13.33 1.15
CA ILE A 145 -7.06 -13.09 1.42
C ILE A 145 -7.62 -12.23 0.30
N GLY A 146 -8.52 -12.80 -0.50
CA GLY A 146 -9.16 -12.09 -1.61
C GLY A 146 -9.52 -13.00 -2.77
N GLY A 147 -10.09 -12.45 -3.84
CA GLY A 147 -10.51 -13.25 -5.00
C GLY A 147 -10.75 -12.44 -6.26
N ALA A 148 -10.26 -11.20 -6.32
CA ALA A 148 -10.24 -10.36 -7.52
C ALA A 148 -8.83 -10.37 -8.15
N ASN A 149 -8.60 -9.59 -9.20
CA ASN A 149 -7.36 -9.55 -9.96
C ASN A 149 -6.12 -9.40 -9.07
N THR A 150 -6.13 -8.48 -8.11
CA THR A 150 -5.01 -8.25 -7.20
C THR A 150 -4.66 -9.52 -6.43
N ALA A 151 -5.63 -10.13 -5.75
CA ALA A 151 -5.40 -11.34 -4.94
C ALA A 151 -4.87 -12.51 -5.77
N VAL A 152 -5.42 -12.71 -6.98
CA VAL A 152 -4.97 -13.77 -7.89
C VAL A 152 -3.55 -13.50 -8.39
N SER A 153 -3.24 -12.24 -8.75
CA SER A 153 -1.89 -11.84 -9.20
C SER A 153 -0.86 -12.00 -8.09
N GLU A 154 -1.20 -11.61 -6.86
CA GLU A 154 -0.34 -11.78 -5.69
C GLU A 154 -0.10 -13.25 -5.35
N ALA A 155 -1.16 -14.08 -5.41
CA ALA A 155 -1.01 -15.52 -5.19
C ALA A 155 -0.08 -16.16 -6.24
N ILE A 156 -0.21 -15.77 -7.52
CA ILE A 156 0.68 -16.23 -8.58
C ILE A 156 2.12 -15.74 -8.34
N TYR A 157 2.31 -14.49 -7.91
CA TYR A 157 3.63 -13.96 -7.59
C TYR A 157 4.27 -14.75 -6.45
N LEU A 158 3.57 -14.87 -5.32
CA LEU A 158 4.04 -15.60 -4.14
C LEU A 158 4.32 -17.07 -4.43
N SER A 159 3.58 -17.70 -5.34
CA SER A 159 3.82 -19.09 -5.72
C SER A 159 5.19 -19.34 -6.36
N ASN A 160 5.87 -18.30 -6.85
CA ASN A 160 7.21 -18.44 -7.42
C ASN A 160 8.32 -18.46 -6.35
N ILE A 161 8.02 -18.00 -5.13
CA ILE A 161 9.00 -17.81 -4.05
C ILE A 161 8.63 -18.57 -2.78
N CYS A 162 7.35 -18.77 -2.51
CA CYS A 162 6.85 -19.49 -1.34
C CYS A 162 6.68 -20.98 -1.62
N LYS A 163 6.79 -21.80 -0.57
CA LYS A 163 6.57 -23.25 -0.63
C LYS A 163 5.13 -23.58 -1.00
N LYS A 164 4.17 -22.91 -0.40
CA LYS A 164 2.75 -23.10 -0.64
C LYS A 164 1.97 -21.81 -0.42
N VAL A 165 0.95 -21.56 -1.24
CA VAL A 165 0.07 -20.40 -1.15
C VAL A 165 -1.37 -20.86 -1.02
N TYR A 166 -2.05 -20.45 0.04
CA TYR A 166 -3.49 -20.64 0.22
C TYR A 166 -4.23 -19.37 -0.21
N LEU A 167 -4.99 -19.42 -1.30
CA LEU A 167 -5.86 -18.32 -1.71
C LEU A 167 -7.23 -18.46 -1.05
N VAL A 168 -7.47 -17.68 0.01
CA VAL A 168 -8.69 -17.76 0.83
C VAL A 168 -9.72 -16.77 0.30
N TYR A 169 -10.86 -17.30 -0.15
CA TYR A 169 -11.90 -16.49 -0.74
C TYR A 169 -13.30 -16.83 -0.23
N ARG A 170 -14.05 -15.80 0.18
CA ARG A 170 -15.37 -15.92 0.80
C ARG A 170 -16.51 -16.35 -0.13
N LYS A 171 -16.27 -16.43 -1.46
CA LYS A 171 -17.28 -16.82 -2.46
C LYS A 171 -16.90 -18.14 -3.13
N ASP A 172 -17.81 -18.66 -3.93
CA ASP A 172 -17.72 -19.93 -4.65
C ASP A 172 -16.90 -19.90 -5.93
N ARG A 173 -16.60 -18.69 -6.44
CA ARG A 173 -15.75 -18.50 -7.64
C ARG A 173 -14.98 -17.18 -7.59
N LEU A 174 -13.78 -17.17 -8.13
CA LEU A 174 -12.94 -15.98 -8.26
C LEU A 174 -13.61 -14.93 -9.17
N ARG A 175 -13.35 -13.66 -8.88
CA ARG A 175 -13.81 -12.49 -9.64
C ARG A 175 -12.69 -11.92 -10.50
N ALA A 176 -11.60 -12.63 -10.63
CA ALA A 176 -10.47 -12.27 -11.48
C ALA A 176 -10.77 -12.59 -12.95
N ASP A 177 -10.00 -11.95 -13.84
CA ASP A 177 -10.04 -12.19 -15.26
C ASP A 177 -9.69 -13.64 -15.59
N SER A 178 -10.33 -14.21 -16.61
CA SER A 178 -10.16 -15.63 -16.99
C SER A 178 -8.70 -15.99 -17.24
N THR A 179 -7.95 -15.10 -17.88
CA THR A 179 -6.52 -15.30 -18.16
C THR A 179 -5.67 -15.42 -16.89
N LEU A 180 -6.01 -14.68 -15.84
CA LEU A 180 -5.35 -14.80 -14.52
C LEU A 180 -5.72 -16.11 -13.84
N VAL A 181 -7.00 -16.48 -13.88
CA VAL A 181 -7.48 -17.76 -13.31
C VAL A 181 -6.83 -18.96 -14.02
N GLU A 182 -6.68 -18.91 -15.34
CA GLU A 182 -5.97 -19.95 -16.10
C GLU A 182 -4.48 -20.06 -15.68
N ARG A 183 -3.82 -18.94 -15.43
CA ARG A 183 -2.43 -18.92 -14.96
C ARG A 183 -2.32 -19.47 -13.53
N LEU A 184 -3.25 -19.09 -12.65
CA LEU A 184 -3.33 -19.60 -11.29
C LEU A 184 -3.50 -21.12 -11.27
N ASN A 185 -4.40 -21.65 -12.09
CA ASN A 185 -4.69 -23.09 -12.18
C ASN A 185 -3.51 -23.96 -12.67
N LYS A 186 -2.50 -23.34 -13.28
CA LYS A 186 -1.25 -24.01 -13.69
C LYS A 186 -0.21 -24.10 -12.56
N LYS A 187 -0.48 -23.51 -11.41
CA LYS A 187 0.42 -23.50 -10.26
C LYS A 187 0.07 -24.63 -9.31
N GLU A 188 0.97 -25.60 -9.16
CA GLU A 188 0.77 -26.78 -8.33
C GLU A 188 0.80 -26.48 -6.83
N ASN A 189 1.46 -25.40 -6.44
CA ASN A 189 1.62 -24.97 -5.04
C ASN A 189 0.61 -23.91 -4.59
N ILE A 190 -0.42 -23.61 -5.41
CA ILE A 190 -1.54 -22.76 -4.99
C ILE A 190 -2.76 -23.62 -4.70
N GLU A 191 -3.33 -23.46 -3.51
CA GLU A 191 -4.60 -24.06 -3.13
C GLU A 191 -5.66 -22.98 -2.93
N VAL A 192 -6.77 -23.07 -3.68
CA VAL A 192 -7.87 -22.10 -3.58
C VAL A 192 -8.93 -22.63 -2.61
N LEU A 193 -9.13 -21.90 -1.51
CA LEU A 193 -10.11 -22.22 -0.49
C LEU A 193 -11.34 -21.34 -0.69
N TYR A 194 -12.30 -21.86 -1.45
CA TYR A 194 -13.59 -21.21 -1.70
C TYR A 194 -14.52 -21.27 -0.50
N ASN A 195 -15.46 -20.29 -0.44
CA ASN A 195 -16.44 -20.15 0.63
C ASN A 195 -15.79 -20.18 2.02
N THR A 196 -14.60 -19.61 2.15
CA THR A 196 -13.79 -19.63 3.36
C THR A 196 -13.52 -18.19 3.80
N ILE A 197 -13.73 -17.93 5.09
CA ILE A 197 -13.62 -16.59 5.68
C ILE A 197 -12.50 -16.62 6.72
N PRO A 198 -11.52 -15.67 6.67
CA PRO A 198 -10.54 -15.53 7.74
C PRO A 198 -11.24 -15.02 9.00
N VAL A 199 -10.90 -15.62 10.14
CA VAL A 199 -11.49 -15.28 11.45
C VAL A 199 -10.46 -14.63 12.35
N LYS A 200 -9.25 -15.19 12.42
CA LYS A 200 -8.19 -14.73 13.30
C LYS A 200 -6.82 -15.13 12.76
N VAL A 201 -5.82 -14.28 12.92
CA VAL A 201 -4.41 -14.70 12.91
C VAL A 201 -3.93 -14.91 14.35
N ASP A 202 -3.00 -15.85 14.53
CA ASP A 202 -2.46 -16.18 15.85
C ASP A 202 -0.96 -16.50 15.74
N GLY A 203 -0.22 -16.20 16.80
CA GLY A 203 1.22 -16.38 16.91
C GLY A 203 1.75 -15.65 18.14
N GLU A 204 3.01 -15.85 18.48
CA GLU A 204 3.63 -15.19 19.63
C GLU A 204 4.20 -13.83 19.26
N ASN A 205 5.19 -13.77 18.37
CA ASN A 205 5.83 -12.51 17.91
C ASN A 205 5.54 -12.22 16.43
N SER A 206 5.07 -13.20 15.70
CA SER A 206 4.72 -13.10 14.28
C SER A 206 3.61 -14.11 13.97
N VAL A 207 3.02 -13.99 12.78
CA VAL A 207 2.00 -14.96 12.33
C VAL A 207 2.55 -16.38 12.30
N GLU A 208 1.84 -17.30 12.95
CA GLU A 208 2.13 -18.75 12.94
C GLU A 208 0.99 -19.55 12.33
N LYS A 209 -0.23 -19.00 12.38
CA LYS A 209 -1.41 -19.65 11.78
C LYS A 209 -2.49 -18.62 11.43
N LEU A 210 -3.28 -18.97 10.43
CA LEU A 210 -4.54 -18.33 10.10
C LEU A 210 -5.70 -19.25 10.45
N ILE A 211 -6.59 -18.80 11.31
CA ILE A 211 -7.83 -19.47 11.67
C ILE A 211 -8.91 -19.00 10.71
N THR A 212 -9.60 -19.93 10.08
CA THR A 212 -10.74 -19.68 9.21
C THR A 212 -12.01 -20.29 9.78
N ASP A 213 -13.15 -19.98 9.21
CA ASP A 213 -14.43 -20.60 9.55
C ASP A 213 -14.51 -22.12 9.21
N LYS A 214 -13.49 -22.66 8.53
CA LYS A 214 -13.38 -24.07 8.13
C LYS A 214 -12.21 -24.84 8.73
N GLY A 215 -11.39 -24.18 9.54
CA GLY A 215 -10.22 -24.80 10.16
C GLY A 215 -9.01 -23.88 10.21
N GLU A 216 -7.89 -24.45 10.60
CA GLU A 216 -6.62 -23.72 10.78
C GLU A 216 -5.67 -24.00 9.61
N LEU A 217 -4.94 -22.96 9.19
CA LEU A 217 -3.85 -23.03 8.23
C LEU A 217 -2.55 -22.66 8.95
N SER A 218 -1.57 -23.53 8.94
CA SER A 218 -0.22 -23.23 9.45
C SER A 218 0.50 -22.38 8.40
N VAL A 219 0.56 -21.08 8.61
CA VAL A 219 1.18 -20.12 7.66
C VAL A 219 2.02 -19.11 8.42
N LYS A 220 3.08 -18.63 7.78
CA LYS A 220 3.98 -17.63 8.33
C LYS A 220 3.67 -16.21 7.84
N GLY A 221 2.89 -16.08 6.76
CA GLY A 221 2.45 -14.80 6.21
C GLY A 221 0.99 -14.83 5.76
N VAL A 222 0.32 -13.69 5.93
CA VAL A 222 -1.05 -13.47 5.47
C VAL A 222 -1.09 -12.16 4.67
N PHE A 223 -1.34 -12.26 3.37
CA PHE A 223 -1.41 -11.11 2.46
C PHE A 223 -2.87 -10.73 2.23
N VAL A 224 -3.22 -9.48 2.54
CA VAL A 224 -4.61 -9.00 2.48
C VAL A 224 -4.83 -8.21 1.19
N ALA A 225 -5.56 -8.79 0.23
CA ALA A 225 -5.81 -8.25 -1.10
C ALA A 225 -7.33 -8.09 -1.37
N VAL A 226 -8.02 -7.35 -0.49
CA VAL A 226 -9.48 -7.15 -0.55
C VAL A 226 -9.89 -5.81 -1.19
N GLY A 227 -8.92 -5.06 -1.72
CA GLY A 227 -9.08 -3.80 -2.46
C GLY A 227 -8.57 -2.57 -1.68
N PHE A 228 -8.83 -1.40 -2.27
CA PHE A 228 -8.50 -0.06 -1.75
C PHE A 228 -9.78 0.70 -1.43
#